data_b2615830eff373626f6e99d78d70e797
#
_entry.id   b2615830eff373626f6e99d78d70e797
#
_cell.length_a   1.000
_cell.length_b   1.000
_cell.length_c   1.000
_cell.angle_alpha   90.00
_cell.angle_beta   90.00
_cell.angle_gamma   90.00
#
_symmetry.space_group_name_H-M   'P 1'
#
loop_
_entity.id
_entity.type
_entity.pdbx_description
1 polymer ?
#
loop_
_entity_poly.entity_id
_entity_poly.type
_entity_poly.pdbx_seq_one_letter_code
_entity_poly.pdbx_strand_id
1 'polypeptide(L)'
;EKFDTEEIAPLVKAEGAYFLELFHGDTIAFKDMALSILPHLLTTAAKKNGIKNKIVILTATSGDTGKAAMSGFCDVEGTGIIVFYPKDGVSNVQRLQMVTQKGDNTDVVAIHGNFDDAQSGVKKIFSDKDFAKKLSENGIQLSSANSINIGRLVPQIAYYVYAYVKLLESGDIVAGEKINVCVPTGNFGNILAAYIGKQMGLPVDKLICASNENKVLFDFFENGVYDRNRKFVLTSSPSMDILISSNLERLIYLSCGSDGEYVSKLMKDLSAGGKYEVTKAMKDFMKDFIAGFADEKKNFEGIKSLYDSTGYIIDTHT
;
A
#
# COMPACT_ATOMS: atom_id res chain seq x y z
N GLU A 1 -1.83 18.58 12.23
CA GLU A 1 -1.37 18.10 13.57
C GLU A 1 -0.76 16.69 13.54
N LYS A 2 -0.99 15.85 12.50
CA LYS A 2 -0.41 14.49 12.35
C LYS A 2 0.84 14.47 11.46
N PHE A 3 1.31 15.60 11.00
CA PHE A 3 2.48 15.74 10.14
C PHE A 3 3.41 16.80 10.70
N ASP A 4 4.71 16.60 10.57
CA ASP A 4 5.75 17.48 11.10
C ASP A 4 6.09 18.67 10.18
N THR A 5 5.46 18.75 9.01
CA THR A 5 5.60 19.84 8.04
C THR A 5 4.23 20.32 7.54
N GLU A 6 4.11 21.64 7.29
CA GLU A 6 2.89 22.24 6.72
C GLU A 6 2.62 21.77 5.29
N GLU A 7 3.64 21.43 4.54
CA GLU A 7 3.49 20.89 3.17
C GLU A 7 3.00 19.44 3.14
N ILE A 8 3.05 18.74 4.27
CA ILE A 8 2.64 17.33 4.44
C ILE A 8 3.47 16.36 3.59
N ALA A 9 3.70 16.65 2.31
CA ALA A 9 4.46 15.85 1.36
C ALA A 9 5.34 16.76 0.49
N PRO A 10 6.46 17.28 1.02
CA PRO A 10 7.41 18.10 0.26
C PRO A 10 7.90 17.37 -1.00
N LEU A 11 8.13 18.14 -2.06
CA LEU A 11 8.71 17.63 -3.31
C LEU A 11 10.15 18.15 -3.41
N VAL A 12 11.11 17.26 -3.23
CA VAL A 12 12.55 17.59 -3.19
C VAL A 12 13.23 17.17 -4.49
N LYS A 13 14.04 18.09 -5.07
CA LYS A 13 14.83 17.81 -6.26
C LYS A 13 16.23 17.34 -5.89
N ALA A 14 16.64 16.16 -6.37
CA ALA A 14 17.98 15.64 -6.20
C ALA A 14 18.39 14.83 -7.45
N GLU A 15 19.62 15.01 -7.93
CA GLU A 15 20.23 14.26 -9.06
C GLU A 15 19.34 14.16 -10.32
N GLY A 16 18.62 15.24 -10.64
CA GLY A 16 17.75 15.29 -11.84
C GLY A 16 16.40 14.56 -11.69
N ALA A 17 16.08 14.05 -10.52
CA ALA A 17 14.79 13.48 -10.15
C ALA A 17 14.10 14.32 -9.06
N TYR A 18 12.80 14.07 -8.89
CA TYR A 18 12.00 14.67 -7.82
C TYR A 18 11.51 13.58 -6.90
N PHE A 19 11.72 13.78 -5.60
CA PHE A 19 11.33 12.86 -4.53
C PHE A 19 10.14 13.45 -3.79
N LEU A 20 9.00 12.80 -3.86
CA LEU A 20 7.83 13.15 -3.05
C LEU A 20 7.98 12.50 -1.68
N GLU A 21 8.27 13.29 -0.67
CA GLU A 21 8.52 12.82 0.69
C GLU A 21 7.21 12.46 1.39
N LEU A 22 7.01 11.18 1.66
CA LEU A 22 5.78 10.65 2.28
C LEU A 22 6.01 10.15 3.72
N PHE A 23 7.12 10.56 4.35
CA PHE A 23 7.53 10.08 5.68
C PHE A 23 7.29 11.09 6.82
N HIS A 24 6.64 12.22 6.55
CA HIS A 24 6.41 13.29 7.53
C HIS A 24 5.25 13.03 8.50
N GLY A 25 4.64 11.85 8.48
CA GLY A 25 3.57 11.47 9.40
C GLY A 25 4.08 10.83 10.70
N ASP A 26 3.18 10.64 11.66
CA ASP A 26 3.46 10.13 13.02
C ASP A 26 4.29 8.84 13.07
N THR A 27 4.19 7.99 12.05
CA THR A 27 4.89 6.69 12.05
C THR A 27 6.00 6.61 11.01
N ILE A 28 6.31 7.74 10.35
CA ILE A 28 7.40 7.87 9.37
C ILE A 28 7.21 6.90 8.19
N ALA A 29 5.96 6.66 7.80
CA ALA A 29 5.62 5.75 6.71
C ALA A 29 4.63 6.41 5.74
N PHE A 30 4.80 6.17 4.43
CA PHE A 30 3.86 6.68 3.41
C PHE A 30 2.39 6.32 3.69
N LYS A 31 2.18 5.28 4.48
CA LYS A 31 0.86 4.77 4.88
C LYS A 31 0.09 5.75 5.76
N ASP A 32 0.79 6.63 6.47
CA ASP A 32 0.19 7.60 7.40
C ASP A 32 -0.82 8.52 6.71
N MET A 33 -0.51 8.98 5.51
CA MET A 33 -1.41 9.89 4.79
C MET A 33 -2.80 9.27 4.53
N ALA A 34 -2.84 8.08 3.92
CA ALA A 34 -4.10 7.41 3.65
C ALA A 34 -4.80 6.93 4.93
N LEU A 35 -4.04 6.50 5.94
CA LEU A 35 -4.58 6.01 7.21
C LEU A 35 -5.04 7.13 8.14
N SER A 36 -4.52 8.35 8.03
CA SER A 36 -5.02 9.50 8.77
C SER A 36 -6.43 9.94 8.32
N ILE A 37 -6.77 9.76 7.05
CA ILE A 37 -8.08 10.14 6.50
C ILE A 37 -9.10 9.00 6.48
N LEU A 38 -8.65 7.74 6.40
CA LEU A 38 -9.52 6.58 6.27
C LEU A 38 -10.59 6.48 7.38
N PRO A 39 -10.28 6.70 8.67
CA PRO A 39 -11.30 6.64 9.74
C PRO A 39 -12.43 7.64 9.50
N HIS A 40 -12.11 8.84 9.07
CA HIS A 40 -13.08 9.90 8.80
C HIS A 40 -13.97 9.60 7.59
N LEU A 41 -13.38 8.98 6.54
CA LEU A 41 -14.16 8.50 5.40
C LEU A 41 -15.13 7.38 5.81
N LEU A 42 -14.66 6.42 6.62
CA LEU A 42 -15.48 5.31 7.11
C LEU A 42 -16.63 5.79 7.99
N THR A 43 -16.37 6.65 8.97
CA THR A 43 -17.38 7.16 9.88
C THR A 43 -18.39 8.05 9.15
N THR A 44 -17.94 8.88 8.20
CA THR A 44 -18.83 9.69 7.36
C THR A 44 -19.71 8.80 6.48
N ALA A 45 -19.13 7.78 5.84
CA ALA A 45 -19.90 6.83 5.04
C ALA A 45 -20.92 6.06 5.88
N ALA A 46 -20.55 5.62 7.08
CA ALA A 46 -21.44 4.94 8.01
C ALA A 46 -22.64 5.83 8.38
N LYS A 47 -22.39 7.08 8.77
CA LYS A 47 -23.44 8.06 9.07
C LYS A 47 -24.39 8.27 7.88
N LYS A 48 -23.86 8.45 6.67
CA LYS A 48 -24.67 8.63 5.44
C LYS A 48 -25.54 7.42 5.11
N ASN A 49 -25.09 6.23 5.45
CA ASN A 49 -25.83 4.97 5.20
C ASN A 49 -26.66 4.50 6.40
N GLY A 50 -26.78 5.30 7.46
CA GLY A 50 -27.58 4.96 8.64
C GLY A 50 -27.01 3.82 9.48
N ILE A 51 -25.72 3.49 9.32
CA ILE A 51 -25.03 2.47 10.10
C ILE A 51 -24.73 3.03 11.47
N LYS A 52 -25.24 2.38 12.52
CA LYS A 52 -25.08 2.77 13.92
C LYS A 52 -24.00 1.95 14.65
N ASN A 53 -23.58 0.86 14.06
CA ASN A 53 -22.59 -0.04 14.63
C ASN A 53 -21.22 0.64 14.76
N LYS A 54 -20.51 0.40 15.85
CA LYS A 54 -19.09 0.74 15.99
C LYS A 54 -18.27 -0.05 14.96
N ILE A 55 -17.46 0.65 14.18
CA ILE A 55 -16.59 0.01 13.17
C ILE A 55 -15.30 -0.43 13.86
N VAL A 56 -15.07 -1.74 13.95
CA VAL A 56 -13.84 -2.30 14.51
C VAL A 56 -12.95 -2.82 13.40
N ILE A 57 -11.77 -2.24 13.31
CA ILE A 57 -10.75 -2.60 12.34
C ILE A 57 -9.94 -3.79 12.86
N LEU A 58 -9.85 -4.84 12.06
CA LEU A 58 -8.90 -5.93 12.30
C LEU A 58 -7.78 -5.84 11.26
N THR A 59 -6.55 -5.80 11.72
CA THR A 59 -5.38 -5.69 10.84
C THR A 59 -4.31 -6.70 11.25
N ALA A 60 -3.86 -7.53 10.32
CA ALA A 60 -2.62 -8.27 10.45
C ALA A 60 -1.47 -7.42 9.88
N THR A 61 -0.33 -7.40 10.56
CA THR A 61 0.81 -6.58 10.14
C THR A 61 2.13 -7.31 10.29
N SER A 62 3.06 -7.00 9.39
CA SER A 62 4.50 -7.28 9.53
C SER A 62 5.27 -6.09 10.13
N GLY A 63 4.56 -5.03 10.56
CA GLY A 63 5.14 -3.83 11.18
C GLY A 63 4.43 -2.53 10.77
N ASP A 64 4.75 -1.99 9.61
CA ASP A 64 4.35 -0.63 9.19
C ASP A 64 2.86 -0.37 9.13
N THR A 65 2.07 -1.30 8.57
CA THR A 65 0.63 -1.08 8.44
C THR A 65 -0.06 -1.01 9.79
N GLY A 66 0.36 -1.86 10.74
CA GLY A 66 -0.23 -1.89 12.07
C GLY A 66 -0.03 -0.59 12.83
N LYS A 67 1.22 -0.12 12.93
CA LYS A 67 1.55 1.13 13.63
C LYS A 67 0.84 2.34 13.01
N ALA A 68 0.85 2.46 11.67
CA ALA A 68 0.21 3.56 10.97
C ALA A 68 -1.33 3.51 11.10
N ALA A 69 -1.94 2.31 11.08
CA ALA A 69 -3.37 2.16 11.30
C ALA A 69 -3.77 2.52 12.73
N MET A 70 -3.00 2.09 13.73
CA MET A 70 -3.26 2.47 15.13
C MET A 70 -3.20 3.98 15.32
N SER A 71 -2.17 4.66 14.80
CA SER A 71 -2.07 6.12 14.85
C SER A 71 -3.26 6.79 14.14
N GLY A 72 -3.62 6.31 12.95
CA GLY A 72 -4.72 6.87 12.17
C GLY A 72 -6.08 6.77 12.85
N PHE A 73 -6.38 5.62 13.46
CA PHE A 73 -7.66 5.34 14.13
C PHE A 73 -7.71 5.75 15.60
N CYS A 74 -6.57 6.18 16.19
CA CYS A 74 -6.48 6.58 17.57
C CYS A 74 -7.55 7.63 17.92
N ASP A 75 -8.39 7.31 18.91
CA ASP A 75 -9.44 8.16 19.48
C ASP A 75 -10.46 8.71 18.47
N VAL A 76 -10.57 8.10 17.28
CA VAL A 76 -11.64 8.46 16.33
C VAL A 76 -12.96 7.84 16.78
N GLU A 77 -13.93 8.71 17.11
CA GLU A 77 -15.25 8.31 17.61
C GLU A 77 -15.96 7.34 16.64
N GLY A 78 -16.60 6.32 17.21
CA GLY A 78 -17.32 5.29 16.44
C GLY A 78 -16.43 4.24 15.83
N THR A 79 -15.12 4.28 16.09
CA THR A 79 -14.15 3.28 15.60
C THR A 79 -13.42 2.57 16.74
N GLY A 80 -12.87 1.42 16.44
CA GLY A 80 -11.90 0.70 17.25
C GLY A 80 -10.93 -0.04 16.34
N ILE A 81 -9.74 -0.35 16.81
CA ILE A 81 -8.73 -1.08 16.06
C ILE A 81 -8.04 -2.13 16.90
N ILE A 82 -7.90 -3.33 16.34
CA ILE A 82 -7.12 -4.43 16.91
C ILE A 82 -6.08 -4.85 15.86
N VAL A 83 -4.81 -4.77 16.26
CA VAL A 83 -3.68 -5.13 15.39
C VAL A 83 -3.07 -6.45 15.85
N PHE A 84 -2.95 -7.41 14.95
CA PHE A 84 -2.29 -8.69 15.18
C PHE A 84 -0.91 -8.69 14.52
N TYR A 85 0.13 -9.02 15.28
CA TYR A 85 1.49 -9.09 14.75
C TYR A 85 2.23 -10.33 15.26
N PRO A 86 3.17 -10.91 14.47
CA PRO A 86 4.03 -12.00 14.93
C PRO A 86 4.97 -11.48 16.03
N LYS A 87 4.99 -12.16 17.18
CA LYS A 87 5.78 -11.75 18.37
C LYS A 87 7.24 -11.50 18.05
N ASP A 88 7.83 -12.34 17.20
CA ASP A 88 9.24 -12.31 16.84
C ASP A 88 9.47 -11.91 15.37
N GLY A 89 8.42 -11.40 14.69
CA GLY A 89 8.44 -11.11 13.25
C GLY A 89 8.35 -9.61 12.90
N VAL A 90 8.55 -8.71 13.86
CA VAL A 90 8.61 -7.26 13.65
C VAL A 90 9.86 -6.68 14.30
N SER A 91 10.36 -5.55 13.78
CA SER A 91 11.49 -4.87 14.41
C SER A 91 11.13 -4.35 15.81
N ASN A 92 12.13 -4.15 16.66
CA ASN A 92 11.89 -3.64 18.01
C ASN A 92 11.27 -2.23 17.98
N VAL A 93 11.66 -1.40 17.03
CA VAL A 93 11.08 -0.05 16.83
C VAL A 93 9.60 -0.15 16.46
N GLN A 94 9.26 -0.97 15.47
CA GLN A 94 7.86 -1.17 15.05
C GLN A 94 7.00 -1.74 16.18
N ARG A 95 7.54 -2.71 16.94
CA ARG A 95 6.87 -3.26 18.11
C ARG A 95 6.61 -2.17 19.15
N LEU A 96 7.61 -1.37 19.49
CA LEU A 96 7.46 -0.28 20.46
C LEU A 96 6.44 0.76 19.98
N GLN A 97 6.46 1.16 18.72
CA GLN A 97 5.46 2.06 18.15
C GLN A 97 4.02 1.54 18.30
N MET A 98 3.81 0.22 18.22
CA MET A 98 2.48 -0.37 18.43
C MET A 98 2.11 -0.49 19.91
N VAL A 99 2.99 -1.05 20.75
CA VAL A 99 2.64 -1.33 22.16
C VAL A 99 2.63 -0.09 23.04
N THR A 100 3.22 1.02 22.60
CA THR A 100 3.17 2.30 23.31
C THR A 100 2.15 3.28 22.73
N GLN A 101 1.42 2.89 21.67
CA GLN A 101 0.36 3.71 21.09
C GLN A 101 -0.69 3.99 22.16
N LYS A 102 -0.94 5.26 22.42
CA LYS A 102 -2.02 5.70 23.32
C LYS A 102 -3.33 5.70 22.55
N GLY A 103 -4.45 5.66 23.29
CA GLY A 103 -5.80 5.73 22.77
C GLY A 103 -6.72 4.68 23.40
N ASP A 104 -7.94 5.08 23.72
CA ASP A 104 -8.93 4.23 24.42
C ASP A 104 -9.59 3.22 23.46
N ASN A 105 -9.35 3.33 22.16
CA ASN A 105 -9.96 2.50 21.12
C ASN A 105 -8.94 1.66 20.34
N THR A 106 -7.70 1.54 20.83
CA THR A 106 -6.60 0.85 20.15
C THR A 106 -6.11 -0.33 20.97
N ASP A 107 -6.04 -1.51 20.35
CA ASP A 107 -5.51 -2.74 20.93
C ASP A 107 -4.49 -3.40 20.03
N VAL A 108 -3.48 -4.05 20.63
CA VAL A 108 -2.46 -4.79 19.90
C VAL A 108 -2.24 -6.17 20.51
N VAL A 109 -2.21 -7.19 19.66
CA VAL A 109 -2.08 -8.58 20.06
C VAL A 109 -0.88 -9.23 19.36
N ALA A 110 0.11 -9.67 20.14
CA ALA A 110 1.18 -10.50 19.65
C ALA A 110 0.71 -11.95 19.50
N ILE A 111 0.97 -12.57 18.36
CA ILE A 111 0.68 -13.98 18.14
C ILE A 111 1.98 -14.81 18.11
N HIS A 112 1.90 -16.07 18.54
CA HIS A 112 2.93 -17.07 18.26
C HIS A 112 2.70 -17.63 16.85
N GLY A 113 3.59 -17.29 15.92
CA GLY A 113 3.52 -17.63 14.51
C GLY A 113 4.19 -16.56 13.65
N ASN A 114 3.97 -16.64 12.35
CA ASN A 114 4.49 -15.68 11.38
C ASN A 114 3.39 -14.73 10.88
N PHE A 115 3.75 -13.84 9.94
CA PHE A 115 2.78 -12.89 9.36
C PHE A 115 1.63 -13.58 8.61
N ASP A 116 1.90 -14.71 7.94
CA ASP A 116 0.87 -15.44 7.20
C ASP A 116 -0.16 -16.08 8.16
N ASP A 117 0.29 -16.51 9.34
CA ASP A 117 -0.59 -17.01 10.41
C ASP A 117 -1.51 -15.89 10.91
N ALA A 118 -0.98 -14.70 11.16
CA ALA A 118 -1.76 -13.53 11.56
C ALA A 118 -2.80 -13.15 10.48
N GLN A 119 -2.36 -13.10 9.23
CA GLN A 119 -3.23 -12.76 8.10
C GLN A 119 -4.33 -13.80 7.87
N SER A 120 -3.98 -15.08 7.96
CA SER A 120 -4.93 -16.19 7.82
C SER A 120 -5.97 -16.19 8.95
N GLY A 121 -5.54 -15.89 10.18
CA GLY A 121 -6.42 -15.74 11.33
C GLY A 121 -7.43 -14.59 11.12
N VAL A 122 -6.97 -13.44 10.70
CA VAL A 122 -7.85 -12.29 10.40
C VAL A 122 -8.82 -12.62 9.26
N LYS A 123 -8.35 -13.25 8.18
CA LYS A 123 -9.24 -13.70 7.07
C LYS A 123 -10.29 -14.68 7.54
N LYS A 124 -9.93 -15.61 8.42
CA LYS A 124 -10.87 -16.58 9.01
C LYS A 124 -11.97 -15.88 9.81
N ILE A 125 -11.61 -14.88 10.62
CA ILE A 125 -12.57 -14.06 11.36
C ILE A 125 -13.54 -13.34 10.40
N PHE A 126 -13.04 -12.73 9.33
CA PHE A 126 -13.88 -12.05 8.32
C PHE A 126 -14.81 -13.02 7.56
N SER A 127 -14.41 -14.28 7.42
CA SER A 127 -15.18 -15.30 6.70
C SER A 127 -16.25 -15.96 7.57
N ASP A 128 -16.19 -15.78 8.89
CA ASP A 128 -17.13 -16.36 9.86
C ASP A 128 -18.42 -15.52 9.93
N LYS A 129 -19.43 -15.99 9.20
CA LYS A 129 -20.75 -15.32 9.12
C LYS A 129 -21.52 -15.32 10.43
N ASP A 130 -21.40 -16.39 11.21
CA ASP A 130 -22.09 -16.50 12.50
C ASP A 130 -21.49 -15.56 13.53
N PHE A 131 -20.16 -15.48 13.55
CA PHE A 131 -19.44 -14.50 14.39
C PHE A 131 -19.76 -13.07 13.96
N ALA A 132 -19.74 -12.76 12.66
CA ALA A 132 -20.08 -11.43 12.14
C ALA A 132 -21.51 -11.02 12.52
N LYS A 133 -22.49 -11.96 12.45
CA LYS A 133 -23.87 -11.75 12.90
C LYS A 133 -23.94 -11.43 14.39
N LYS A 134 -23.29 -12.25 15.22
CA LYS A 134 -23.22 -12.03 16.69
C LYS A 134 -22.62 -10.67 17.04
N LEU A 135 -21.57 -10.22 16.35
CA LEU A 135 -20.99 -8.91 16.54
C LEU A 135 -21.96 -7.80 16.14
N SER A 136 -22.64 -7.93 15.00
CA SER A 136 -23.63 -6.97 14.53
C SER A 136 -24.81 -6.80 15.50
N GLU A 137 -25.31 -7.88 16.09
CA GLU A 137 -26.33 -7.88 17.12
C GLU A 137 -25.87 -7.14 18.40
N ASN A 138 -24.58 -7.06 18.63
CA ASN A 138 -23.95 -6.30 19.72
C ASN A 138 -23.43 -4.91 19.29
N GLY A 139 -23.90 -4.40 18.17
CA GLY A 139 -23.56 -3.06 17.69
C GLY A 139 -22.14 -2.90 17.15
N ILE A 140 -21.51 -3.99 16.69
CA ILE A 140 -20.14 -3.99 16.15
C ILE A 140 -20.17 -4.47 14.69
N GLN A 141 -19.43 -3.77 13.83
CA GLN A 141 -19.16 -4.15 12.46
C GLN A 141 -17.67 -4.22 12.21
N LEU A 142 -17.18 -5.33 11.66
CA LEU A 142 -15.76 -5.48 11.32
C LEU A 142 -15.43 -4.81 9.98
N SER A 143 -14.23 -4.24 9.92
CA SER A 143 -13.63 -3.73 8.69
C SER A 143 -12.10 -3.92 8.73
N SER A 144 -11.42 -3.62 7.63
CA SER A 144 -9.97 -3.80 7.51
C SER A 144 -9.28 -2.49 7.13
N ALA A 145 -8.08 -2.27 7.68
CA ALA A 145 -7.17 -1.21 7.27
C ALA A 145 -6.03 -1.70 6.37
N ASN A 146 -6.06 -2.94 5.90
CA ASN A 146 -5.07 -3.45 4.95
C ASN A 146 -5.22 -2.78 3.57
N SER A 147 -4.20 -2.89 2.72
CA SER A 147 -4.13 -2.20 1.41
C SER A 147 -5.22 -2.58 0.43
N ILE A 148 -5.94 -3.69 0.66
CA ILE A 148 -7.11 -4.09 -0.13
C ILE A 148 -8.32 -3.16 0.08
N ASN A 149 -8.36 -2.38 1.16
CA ASN A 149 -9.41 -1.40 1.37
C ASN A 149 -9.26 -0.25 0.38
N ILE A 150 -10.29 0.00 -0.43
CA ILE A 150 -10.29 1.08 -1.44
C ILE A 150 -10.08 2.47 -0.80
N GLY A 151 -10.53 2.67 0.43
CA GLY A 151 -10.30 3.89 1.20
C GLY A 151 -8.84 4.17 1.54
N ARG A 152 -7.95 3.18 1.36
CA ARG A 152 -6.50 3.36 1.41
C ARG A 152 -5.90 3.73 0.06
N LEU A 153 -6.53 3.35 -1.03
CA LEU A 153 -6.04 3.62 -2.38
C LEU A 153 -6.44 5.02 -2.85
N VAL A 154 -7.73 5.37 -2.72
CA VAL A 154 -8.28 6.62 -3.25
C VAL A 154 -7.55 7.87 -2.75
N PRO A 155 -7.24 8.04 -1.46
CA PRO A 155 -6.51 9.22 -0.99
C PRO A 155 -5.11 9.36 -1.61
N GLN A 156 -4.50 8.27 -2.04
CA GLN A 156 -3.16 8.29 -2.64
C GLN A 156 -3.15 8.91 -4.04
N ILE A 157 -4.29 9.04 -4.71
CA ILE A 157 -4.38 9.75 -6.00
C ILE A 157 -3.94 11.21 -5.82
N ALA A 158 -4.25 11.81 -4.67
CA ALA A 158 -3.90 13.18 -4.36
C ALA A 158 -2.38 13.44 -4.39
N TYR A 159 -1.53 12.46 -4.05
CA TYR A 159 -0.07 12.60 -4.08
C TYR A 159 0.42 13.01 -5.46
N TYR A 160 -0.10 12.37 -6.49
CA TYR A 160 0.34 12.56 -7.87
C TYR A 160 -0.16 13.86 -8.47
N VAL A 161 -1.40 14.23 -8.14
CA VAL A 161 -1.94 15.54 -8.52
C VAL A 161 -1.15 16.65 -7.84
N TYR A 162 -0.87 16.51 -6.54
CA TYR A 162 -0.08 17.47 -5.78
C TYR A 162 1.34 17.61 -6.34
N ALA A 163 2.05 16.50 -6.54
CA ALA A 163 3.39 16.53 -7.11
C ALA A 163 3.42 17.19 -8.48
N TYR A 164 2.46 16.91 -9.35
CA TYR A 164 2.35 17.56 -10.66
C TYR A 164 2.13 19.07 -10.56
N VAL A 165 1.23 19.50 -9.65
CA VAL A 165 0.99 20.92 -9.40
C VAL A 165 2.24 21.62 -8.86
N LYS A 166 2.98 20.99 -7.95
CA LYS A 166 4.25 21.52 -7.42
C LYS A 166 5.30 21.70 -8.51
N LEU A 167 5.39 20.77 -9.45
CA LEU A 167 6.31 20.92 -10.61
C LEU A 167 5.91 22.08 -11.54
N LEU A 168 4.60 22.33 -11.69
CA LEU A 168 4.12 23.51 -12.43
C LEU A 168 4.41 24.82 -11.69
N GLU A 169 4.18 24.84 -10.37
CA GLU A 169 4.42 26.03 -9.53
C GLU A 169 5.91 26.43 -9.50
N SER A 170 6.81 25.43 -9.48
CA SER A 170 8.26 25.66 -9.55
C SER A 170 8.77 26.06 -10.94
N GLY A 171 7.94 25.88 -11.98
CA GLY A 171 8.34 26.12 -13.37
C GLY A 171 9.24 25.03 -13.97
N ASP A 172 9.39 23.90 -13.29
CA ASP A 172 10.20 22.76 -13.78
C ASP A 172 9.55 22.02 -14.95
N ILE A 173 8.22 22.13 -15.10
CA ILE A 173 7.45 21.63 -16.25
C ILE A 173 6.45 22.70 -16.72
N VAL A 174 5.93 22.52 -17.94
CA VAL A 174 4.81 23.31 -18.48
C VAL A 174 3.50 22.51 -18.45
N ALA A 175 2.37 23.22 -18.46
CA ALA A 175 1.04 22.58 -18.41
C ALA A 175 0.83 21.59 -19.57
N GLY A 176 0.47 20.37 -19.23
CA GLY A 176 0.30 19.28 -20.21
C GLY A 176 1.58 18.48 -20.51
N GLU A 177 2.73 18.93 -20.01
CA GLU A 177 3.96 18.14 -20.11
C GLU A 177 3.83 16.85 -19.29
N LYS A 178 4.25 15.74 -19.91
CA LYS A 178 4.11 14.42 -19.28
C LYS A 178 5.28 14.11 -18.37
N ILE A 179 4.99 13.57 -17.20
CA ILE A 179 5.98 13.08 -16.26
C ILE A 179 6.01 11.56 -16.19
N ASN A 180 7.14 10.99 -15.83
CA ASN A 180 7.25 9.59 -15.44
C ASN A 180 7.16 9.50 -13.91
N VAL A 181 6.48 8.47 -13.43
CA VAL A 181 6.30 8.24 -11.99
C VAL A 181 6.93 6.90 -11.63
N CYS A 182 7.96 6.91 -10.78
CA CYS A 182 8.58 5.71 -10.24
C CYS A 182 8.02 5.44 -8.84
N VAL A 183 7.55 4.22 -8.62
CA VAL A 183 6.95 3.82 -7.35
C VAL A 183 7.59 2.53 -6.85
N PRO A 184 8.29 2.57 -5.69
CA PRO A 184 8.67 1.36 -4.97
C PRO A 184 7.41 0.55 -4.64
N THR A 185 7.32 -0.68 -5.15
CA THR A 185 6.03 -1.36 -5.24
C THR A 185 6.05 -2.73 -4.56
N GLY A 186 5.19 -2.90 -3.55
CA GLY A 186 4.82 -4.20 -2.98
C GLY A 186 3.38 -4.57 -3.39
N ASN A 187 2.39 -4.18 -2.57
CA ASN A 187 0.98 -4.53 -2.76
C ASN A 187 0.25 -3.76 -3.87
N PHE A 188 0.95 -3.04 -4.73
CA PHE A 188 0.45 -2.36 -5.92
C PHE A 188 -0.55 -1.20 -5.67
N GLY A 189 -0.85 -0.86 -4.43
CA GLY A 189 -1.85 0.18 -4.10
C GLY A 189 -1.43 1.57 -4.55
N ASN A 190 -0.20 1.97 -4.25
CA ASN A 190 0.33 3.30 -4.52
C ASN A 190 0.46 3.55 -6.04
N ILE A 191 1.10 2.65 -6.79
CA ILE A 191 1.25 2.80 -8.24
C ILE A 191 -0.09 2.70 -8.99
N LEU A 192 -1.06 1.93 -8.47
CA LEU A 192 -2.42 1.88 -8.99
C LEU A 192 -3.14 3.22 -8.80
N ALA A 193 -2.89 3.93 -7.69
CA ALA A 193 -3.42 5.27 -7.49
C ALA A 193 -2.84 6.26 -8.52
N ALA A 194 -1.56 6.15 -8.86
CA ALA A 194 -0.95 6.92 -9.96
C ALA A 194 -1.61 6.60 -11.31
N TYR A 195 -1.86 5.32 -11.57
CA TYR A 195 -2.57 4.89 -12.79
C TYR A 195 -3.98 5.47 -12.86
N ILE A 196 -4.73 5.45 -11.75
CA ILE A 196 -6.07 6.08 -11.70
C ILE A 196 -5.97 7.57 -11.94
N GLY A 197 -4.99 8.28 -11.34
CA GLY A 197 -4.72 9.70 -11.63
C GLY A 197 -4.48 9.95 -13.12
N LYS A 198 -3.70 9.11 -13.79
CA LYS A 198 -3.50 9.15 -15.24
C LYS A 198 -4.82 8.98 -16.00
N GLN A 199 -5.66 8.03 -15.61
CA GLN A 199 -6.98 7.83 -16.22
C GLN A 199 -7.95 9.01 -15.98
N MET A 200 -7.75 9.77 -14.90
CA MET A 200 -8.49 11.00 -14.61
C MET A 200 -7.98 12.20 -15.41
N GLY A 201 -6.90 12.06 -16.18
CA GLY A 201 -6.34 13.09 -17.05
C GLY A 201 -5.04 13.71 -16.58
N LEU A 202 -4.43 13.21 -15.49
CA LEU A 202 -3.12 13.67 -15.06
C LEU A 202 -2.07 13.32 -16.14
N PRO A 203 -1.23 14.27 -16.59
CA PRO A 203 -0.26 14.02 -17.65
C PRO A 203 0.91 13.14 -17.18
N VAL A 204 0.67 11.84 -17.08
CA VAL A 204 1.68 10.82 -16.78
C VAL A 204 1.99 10.05 -18.05
N ASP A 205 3.27 9.91 -18.40
CA ASP A 205 3.70 9.06 -19.53
C ASP A 205 3.85 7.62 -19.07
N LYS A 206 4.84 7.33 -18.25
CA LYS A 206 5.13 5.98 -17.76
C LYS A 206 4.99 5.86 -16.25
N LEU A 207 4.57 4.68 -15.84
CA LEU A 207 4.48 4.22 -14.46
C LEU A 207 5.56 3.16 -14.25
N ILE A 208 6.59 3.51 -13.49
CA ILE A 208 7.73 2.63 -13.26
C ILE A 208 7.50 1.85 -11.98
N CYS A 209 7.23 0.56 -12.12
CA CYS A 209 7.04 -0.37 -11.02
C CYS A 209 8.40 -0.89 -10.55
N ALA A 210 8.95 -0.30 -9.49
CA ALA A 210 10.23 -0.70 -8.93
C ALA A 210 10.03 -1.81 -7.89
N SER A 211 10.80 -2.89 -8.02
CA SER A 211 10.79 -4.06 -7.13
C SER A 211 12.13 -4.23 -6.43
N ASN A 212 12.12 -4.86 -5.26
CA ASN A 212 13.33 -5.39 -4.65
C ASN A 212 13.65 -6.80 -5.19
N GLU A 213 14.49 -7.57 -4.50
CA GLU A 213 14.88 -8.92 -4.90
C GLU A 213 13.68 -9.89 -5.03
N ASN A 214 12.57 -9.63 -4.33
CA ASN A 214 11.29 -10.32 -4.54
C ASN A 214 10.57 -9.76 -5.78
N LYS A 215 11.16 -9.91 -6.93
CA LYS A 215 10.81 -9.28 -8.19
C LYS A 215 9.63 -9.92 -8.95
N VAL A 216 8.59 -10.37 -8.25
CA VAL A 216 7.41 -11.00 -8.88
C VAL A 216 6.70 -10.07 -9.86
N LEU A 217 6.62 -8.78 -9.53
CA LEU A 217 5.99 -7.77 -10.40
C LEU A 217 6.84 -7.45 -11.61
N PHE A 218 8.17 -7.33 -11.43
CA PHE A 218 9.09 -7.16 -12.56
C PHE A 218 8.92 -8.29 -13.58
N ASP A 219 9.03 -9.55 -13.15
CA ASP A 219 8.88 -10.70 -14.03
C ASP A 219 7.49 -10.74 -14.69
N PHE A 220 6.42 -10.36 -13.97
CA PHE A 220 5.08 -10.29 -14.51
C PHE A 220 4.94 -9.27 -15.67
N PHE A 221 5.43 -8.05 -15.49
CA PHE A 221 5.35 -7.03 -16.54
C PHE A 221 6.22 -7.37 -17.75
N GLU A 222 7.34 -8.04 -17.57
CA GLU A 222 8.22 -8.47 -18.65
C GLU A 222 7.57 -9.59 -19.49
N ASN A 223 7.06 -10.63 -18.89
CA ASN A 223 6.64 -11.84 -19.60
C ASN A 223 5.12 -12.09 -19.65
N GLY A 224 4.34 -11.43 -18.77
CA GLY A 224 2.89 -11.62 -18.66
C GLY A 224 2.47 -12.80 -17.77
N VAL A 225 3.42 -13.45 -17.11
CA VAL A 225 3.17 -14.56 -16.20
C VAL A 225 3.37 -14.10 -14.75
N TYR A 226 2.33 -14.17 -13.95
CA TYR A 226 2.44 -13.98 -12.50
C TYR A 226 2.71 -15.31 -11.84
N ASP A 227 3.89 -15.48 -11.23
CA ASP A 227 4.31 -16.73 -10.60
C ASP A 227 4.84 -16.48 -9.20
N ARG A 228 4.10 -16.98 -8.18
CA ARG A 228 4.48 -16.91 -6.76
C ARG A 228 5.33 -18.10 -6.30
N ASN A 229 5.54 -19.12 -7.17
CA ASN A 229 6.31 -20.32 -6.85
C ASN A 229 7.82 -20.03 -6.90
N ARG A 230 8.28 -19.22 -5.96
CA ARG A 230 9.67 -18.79 -5.85
C ARG A 230 10.10 -18.67 -4.40
N LYS A 231 11.39 -18.65 -4.16
CA LYS A 231 11.93 -18.43 -2.83
C LYS A 231 11.60 -17.01 -2.37
N PHE A 232 11.06 -16.89 -1.16
CA PHE A 232 10.89 -15.61 -0.50
C PHE A 232 12.23 -15.14 0.06
N VAL A 233 12.59 -13.88 -0.15
CA VAL A 233 13.82 -13.25 0.32
C VAL A 233 13.47 -12.14 1.31
N LEU A 234 14.07 -12.17 2.49
CA LEU A 234 14.00 -11.06 3.43
C LEU A 234 15.03 -10.01 3.03
N THR A 235 14.57 -8.78 2.79
CA THR A 235 15.42 -7.69 2.32
C THR A 235 15.43 -6.52 3.31
N SER A 236 16.24 -5.50 3.03
CA SER A 236 16.27 -4.24 3.77
C SER A 236 15.03 -3.37 3.49
N SER A 237 14.19 -3.74 2.52
CA SER A 237 12.92 -3.07 2.17
C SER A 237 11.68 -3.95 2.45
N PRO A 238 11.40 -4.29 3.71
CA PRO A 238 10.44 -5.35 4.08
C PRO A 238 8.99 -5.04 3.67
N SER A 239 8.60 -3.80 3.47
CA SER A 239 7.26 -3.45 2.97
C SER A 239 7.04 -3.87 1.51
N MET A 240 8.11 -4.18 0.78
CA MET A 240 8.10 -4.68 -0.60
C MET A 240 8.35 -6.20 -0.67
N ASP A 241 8.64 -6.87 0.45
CA ASP A 241 8.83 -8.32 0.52
C ASP A 241 7.49 -9.02 0.39
N ILE A 242 7.08 -9.27 -0.84
CA ILE A 242 5.81 -9.93 -1.18
C ILE A 242 5.98 -10.96 -2.29
N LEU A 243 5.18 -12.00 -2.25
CA LEU A 243 4.99 -12.94 -3.37
C LEU A 243 3.59 -12.82 -3.99
N ILE A 244 2.65 -12.18 -3.29
CA ILE A 244 1.30 -11.88 -3.79
C ILE A 244 1.02 -10.39 -3.63
N SER A 245 0.88 -9.70 -4.77
CA SER A 245 0.59 -8.27 -4.83
C SER A 245 -0.92 -8.05 -4.90
N SER A 246 -1.53 -7.69 -3.77
CA SER A 246 -2.99 -7.76 -3.56
C SER A 246 -3.81 -6.81 -4.45
N ASN A 247 -3.30 -5.64 -4.81
CA ASN A 247 -4.06 -4.70 -5.64
C ASN A 247 -3.76 -4.83 -7.14
N LEU A 248 -2.82 -5.68 -7.54
CA LEU A 248 -2.61 -5.99 -8.96
C LEU A 248 -3.88 -6.58 -9.60
N GLU A 249 -4.66 -7.35 -8.84
CA GLU A 249 -5.95 -7.88 -9.26
C GLU A 249 -6.88 -6.80 -9.84
N ARG A 250 -6.84 -5.58 -9.31
CA ARG A 250 -7.63 -4.45 -9.82
C ARG A 250 -7.19 -4.01 -11.20
N LEU A 251 -5.86 -3.98 -11.46
CA LEU A 251 -5.35 -3.69 -12.80
C LEU A 251 -5.69 -4.82 -13.77
N ILE A 252 -5.58 -6.08 -13.34
CA ILE A 252 -6.00 -7.24 -14.13
C ILE A 252 -7.48 -7.14 -14.51
N TYR A 253 -8.35 -6.78 -13.56
CA TYR A 253 -9.77 -6.57 -13.82
C TYR A 253 -10.02 -5.50 -14.88
N LEU A 254 -9.35 -4.36 -14.80
CA LEU A 254 -9.46 -3.31 -15.80
C LEU A 254 -8.92 -3.76 -17.17
N SER A 255 -7.81 -4.50 -17.19
CA SER A 255 -7.16 -4.94 -18.44
C SER A 255 -7.92 -6.00 -19.23
N CYS A 256 -8.83 -6.73 -18.58
CA CYS A 256 -9.69 -7.71 -19.23
C CYS A 256 -11.12 -7.19 -19.52
N GLY A 257 -11.29 -5.85 -19.53
CA GLY A 257 -12.60 -5.25 -19.83
C GLY A 257 -13.61 -5.37 -18.67
N SER A 258 -13.14 -5.48 -17.45
CA SER A 258 -13.95 -5.61 -16.22
C SER A 258 -14.71 -6.94 -16.13
N ASP A 259 -14.16 -8.00 -16.70
CA ASP A 259 -14.70 -9.35 -16.61
C ASP A 259 -14.32 -10.00 -15.26
N GLY A 260 -15.26 -9.97 -14.31
CA GLY A 260 -15.06 -10.53 -12.97
C GLY A 260 -14.95 -12.06 -12.94
N GLU A 261 -15.59 -12.77 -13.88
CA GLU A 261 -15.51 -14.24 -13.96
C GLU A 261 -14.12 -14.67 -14.43
N TYR A 262 -13.60 -13.98 -15.43
CA TYR A 262 -12.24 -14.22 -15.93
C TYR A 262 -11.20 -13.94 -14.84
N VAL A 263 -11.30 -12.82 -14.13
CA VAL A 263 -10.40 -12.50 -13.00
C VAL A 263 -10.51 -13.57 -11.91
N SER A 264 -11.73 -13.98 -11.54
CA SER A 264 -11.94 -15.04 -10.55
C SER A 264 -11.25 -16.35 -10.95
N LYS A 265 -11.26 -16.70 -12.25
CA LYS A 265 -10.50 -17.84 -12.76
C LYS A 265 -9.00 -17.68 -12.55
N LEU A 266 -8.42 -16.53 -12.94
CA LEU A 266 -6.98 -16.27 -12.75
C LEU A 266 -6.58 -16.34 -11.27
N MET A 267 -7.42 -15.81 -10.36
CA MET A 267 -7.15 -15.87 -8.92
C MET A 267 -7.25 -17.28 -8.36
N LYS A 268 -8.15 -18.12 -8.90
CA LYS A 268 -8.20 -19.55 -8.57
C LYS A 268 -6.96 -20.30 -9.06
N ASP A 269 -6.49 -20.00 -10.28
CA ASP A 269 -5.25 -20.57 -10.82
C ASP A 269 -4.04 -20.19 -9.96
N LEU A 270 -3.95 -18.92 -9.53
CA LEU A 270 -2.94 -18.45 -8.59
C LEU A 270 -3.00 -19.16 -7.24
N SER A 271 -4.22 -19.41 -6.74
CA SER A 271 -4.41 -20.09 -5.45
C SER A 271 -4.02 -21.57 -5.51
N ALA A 272 -4.41 -22.25 -6.57
CA ALA A 272 -4.21 -23.70 -6.74
C ALA A 272 -2.82 -24.06 -7.25
N GLY A 273 -2.37 -23.39 -8.33
CA GLY A 273 -1.10 -23.69 -9.03
C GLY A 273 0.03 -22.67 -8.78
N GLY A 274 -0.27 -21.58 -8.07
CA GLY A 274 0.71 -20.55 -7.74
C GLY A 274 1.01 -19.59 -8.89
N LYS A 275 0.36 -19.69 -10.05
CA LYS A 275 0.63 -18.84 -11.21
C LYS A 275 -0.60 -18.65 -12.09
N TYR A 276 -0.60 -17.55 -12.86
CA TYR A 276 -1.48 -17.30 -13.99
C TYR A 276 -0.76 -16.56 -15.10
N GLU A 277 -1.32 -16.57 -16.31
CA GLU A 277 -0.83 -15.83 -17.45
C GLU A 277 -1.92 -14.91 -18.00
N VAL A 278 -1.54 -13.69 -18.37
CA VAL A 278 -2.43 -12.71 -19.00
C VAL A 278 -2.35 -12.77 -20.51
N THR A 279 -3.44 -12.42 -21.19
CA THR A 279 -3.49 -12.41 -22.65
C THR A 279 -2.62 -11.28 -23.22
N LYS A 280 -2.29 -11.38 -24.52
CA LYS A 280 -1.60 -10.31 -25.25
C LYS A 280 -2.35 -8.97 -25.16
N ALA A 281 -3.69 -8.99 -25.30
CA ALA A 281 -4.51 -7.78 -25.20
C ALA A 281 -4.39 -7.11 -23.83
N MET A 282 -4.33 -7.89 -22.74
CA MET A 282 -4.11 -7.38 -21.40
C MET A 282 -2.70 -6.79 -21.24
N LYS A 283 -1.67 -7.42 -21.82
CA LYS A 283 -0.31 -6.84 -21.86
C LYS A 283 -0.29 -5.51 -22.60
N ASP A 284 -0.93 -5.44 -23.75
CA ASP A 284 -1.02 -4.21 -24.55
C ASP A 284 -1.76 -3.08 -23.79
N PHE A 285 -2.78 -3.42 -22.99
CA PHE A 285 -3.46 -2.49 -22.10
C PHE A 285 -2.51 -1.92 -21.03
N MET A 286 -1.61 -2.74 -20.50
CA MET A 286 -0.67 -2.38 -19.44
C MET A 286 0.65 -1.78 -19.96
N LYS A 287 0.78 -1.45 -21.23
CA LYS A 287 2.03 -0.96 -21.89
C LYS A 287 2.64 0.31 -21.29
N ASP A 288 1.87 1.04 -20.49
CA ASP A 288 2.35 2.24 -19.83
C ASP A 288 3.09 1.92 -18.51
N PHE A 289 3.00 0.68 -18.04
CA PHE A 289 3.80 0.19 -16.94
C PHE A 289 5.16 -0.30 -17.46
N ILE A 290 6.21 0.21 -16.84
CA ILE A 290 7.60 -0.27 -17.04
C ILE A 290 8.03 -0.87 -15.70
N ALA A 291 8.74 -1.98 -15.72
CA ALA A 291 9.21 -2.60 -14.49
C ALA A 291 10.74 -2.52 -14.37
N GLY A 292 11.20 -2.39 -13.13
CA GLY A 292 12.61 -2.47 -12.79
C GLY A 292 12.79 -3.17 -11.44
N PHE A 293 14.00 -3.66 -11.14
CA PHE A 293 14.30 -4.19 -9.82
C PHE A 293 15.75 -3.91 -9.42
N ALA A 294 15.97 -3.84 -8.11
CA ALA A 294 17.30 -3.80 -7.51
C ALA A 294 17.45 -4.96 -6.50
N ASP A 295 18.57 -5.64 -6.54
CA ASP A 295 19.01 -6.52 -5.46
C ASP A 295 19.56 -5.68 -4.29
N GLU A 296 19.83 -6.31 -3.15
CA GLU A 296 20.34 -5.61 -1.95
C GLU A 296 21.60 -4.79 -2.25
N LYS A 297 22.53 -5.33 -3.06
CA LYS A 297 23.77 -4.62 -3.39
C LYS A 297 23.48 -3.33 -4.17
N LYS A 298 22.67 -3.39 -5.21
CA LYS A 298 22.29 -2.23 -6.01
C LYS A 298 21.49 -1.22 -5.20
N ASN A 299 20.64 -1.70 -4.27
CA ASN A 299 19.90 -0.84 -3.38
C ASN A 299 20.84 0.02 -2.52
N PHE A 300 21.80 -0.60 -1.83
CA PHE A 300 22.77 0.13 -1.02
C PHE A 300 23.72 1.01 -1.84
N GLU A 301 24.15 0.54 -3.03
CA GLU A 301 24.93 1.37 -3.95
C GLU A 301 24.17 2.61 -4.42
N GLY A 302 22.87 2.49 -4.71
CA GLY A 302 22.01 3.60 -5.11
C GLY A 302 21.85 4.64 -4.00
N ILE A 303 21.53 4.21 -2.77
CA ILE A 303 21.42 5.08 -1.60
C ILE A 303 22.75 5.84 -1.37
N LYS A 304 23.86 5.11 -1.40
CA LYS A 304 25.18 5.71 -1.21
C LYS A 304 25.53 6.70 -2.32
N SER A 305 25.30 6.36 -3.58
CA SER A 305 25.60 7.21 -4.74
C SER A 305 24.82 8.53 -4.68
N LEU A 306 23.52 8.47 -4.37
CA LEU A 306 22.69 9.65 -4.23
C LEU A 306 23.16 10.55 -3.07
N TYR A 307 23.50 9.94 -1.94
CA TYR A 307 24.05 10.70 -0.80
C TYR A 307 25.39 11.34 -1.13
N ASP A 308 26.32 10.60 -1.74
CA ASP A 308 27.65 11.10 -2.09
C ASP A 308 27.58 12.25 -3.09
N SER A 309 26.60 12.25 -4.01
CA SER A 309 26.46 13.27 -5.06
C SER A 309 25.67 14.51 -4.60
N THR A 310 24.70 14.34 -3.71
CA THR A 310 23.73 15.41 -3.38
C THR A 310 23.59 15.71 -1.89
N GLY A 311 24.04 14.84 -1.01
CA GLY A 311 23.77 14.89 0.42
C GLY A 311 22.34 14.47 0.80
N TYR A 312 21.49 14.09 -0.19
CA TYR A 312 20.11 13.66 0.05
C TYR A 312 20.06 12.20 0.48
N ILE A 313 19.29 11.92 1.53
CA ILE A 313 19.15 10.57 2.10
C ILE A 313 17.77 10.02 1.75
N ILE A 314 17.74 8.86 1.10
CA ILE A 314 16.54 8.06 0.87
C ILE A 314 16.56 6.82 1.74
N ASP A 315 15.39 6.24 2.00
CA ASP A 315 15.29 4.99 2.73
C ASP A 315 15.47 3.76 1.80
N THR A 316 15.54 2.60 2.41
CA THR A 316 15.80 1.34 1.71
C THR A 316 14.66 0.89 0.77
N HIS A 317 13.47 1.51 0.84
CA HIS A 317 12.36 1.22 -0.07
C HIS A 317 12.38 2.11 -1.32
N THR A 318 13.05 3.29 -1.26
CA THR A 318 13.12 4.26 -2.34
C THR A 318 14.26 3.98 -3.29
#